data_e6283e14a4c7e12f3027120cd01aad2e
#
_entry.id   e6283e14a4c7e12f3027120cd01aad2e
#
_cell.length_a   1.000
_cell.length_b   1.000
_cell.length_c   1.000
_cell.angle_alpha   90.00
_cell.angle_beta   90.00
_cell.angle_gamma   90.00
#
_symmetry.space_group_name_H-M   'P 1'
#
loop_
_entity.id
_entity.type
_entity.pdbx_description
1 polymer ?
#
loop_
_entity_poly.entity_id
_entity_poly.type
_entity_poly.pdbx_seq_one_letter_code
_entity_poly.pdbx_strand_id
1 'polypeptide(L)'
;MDQMKAKQKKHRKGEKTMSKVIGIDLGTTNSCVAVLEGGEPVVIANAEGGRTTPSIVGFTNSGERLVGETAKRQAITNPDRTIASIKRHMGTDYTVEIDGKKYTPQDISAMILSKLKSDAENYLGQKVTEAVITVPAYFSDAQKQATKDAGKIAGLDVKRIINEPTAAALAYGLDKDEASHKVLVYDLGGGTFDVSVLELGDGVFEVLATNGDTKLGGDD
;
A
#
# COMPACT_ATOMS: atom_id res chain seq x y z
N MET A 1 -38.17 9.30 -35.78
CA MET A 1 -37.44 8.30 -34.94
C MET A 1 -35.97 8.61 -34.72
N ASP A 2 -35.30 9.37 -35.61
CA ASP A 2 -33.86 9.66 -35.49
C ASP A 2 -33.48 10.76 -34.49
N GLN A 3 -34.37 11.73 -34.22
CA GLN A 3 -34.05 12.80 -33.27
C GLN A 3 -34.11 12.37 -31.79
N MET A 4 -34.81 11.30 -31.44
CA MET A 4 -34.83 10.76 -30.07
C MET A 4 -33.56 9.94 -29.77
N LYS A 5 -32.97 9.25 -30.76
CA LYS A 5 -31.72 8.51 -30.61
C LYS A 5 -30.50 9.43 -30.47
N ALA A 6 -30.56 10.63 -31.10
CA ALA A 6 -29.49 11.62 -30.97
C ALA A 6 -29.47 12.31 -29.60
N LYS A 7 -30.62 12.51 -28.94
CA LYS A 7 -30.71 13.06 -27.58
C LYS A 7 -30.22 12.08 -26.50
N GLN A 8 -30.45 10.77 -26.67
CA GLN A 8 -29.94 9.77 -25.74
C GLN A 8 -28.41 9.58 -25.83
N LYS A 9 -27.79 9.82 -26.98
CA LYS A 9 -26.34 9.77 -27.15
C LYS A 9 -25.61 10.98 -26.55
N LYS A 10 -26.28 12.13 -26.40
CA LYS A 10 -25.70 13.38 -25.86
C LYS A 10 -25.71 13.43 -24.33
N HIS A 11 -26.55 12.60 -23.65
CA HIS A 11 -26.59 12.54 -22.17
C HIS A 11 -25.57 11.56 -21.56
N ARG A 12 -24.86 10.77 -22.39
CA ARG A 12 -23.77 9.87 -21.90
C ARG A 12 -22.36 10.45 -22.01
N LYS A 13 -22.21 11.71 -22.41
CA LYS A 13 -20.93 12.42 -22.44
C LYS A 13 -20.87 13.43 -21.29
N GLY A 14 -20.50 12.98 -20.09
CA GLY A 14 -20.25 13.93 -19.01
C GLY A 14 -20.29 13.42 -17.58
N GLU A 15 -20.55 12.16 -17.30
CA GLU A 15 -20.22 11.62 -16.00
C GLU A 15 -18.69 11.42 -15.98
N LYS A 16 -18.00 12.43 -15.48
CA LYS A 16 -16.66 12.26 -14.95
C LYS A 16 -16.81 11.29 -13.78
N THR A 17 -16.66 9.98 -14.05
CA THR A 17 -16.53 9.00 -12.97
C THR A 17 -15.38 9.50 -12.10
N MET A 18 -15.68 9.99 -10.91
CA MET A 18 -14.66 10.38 -9.95
C MET A 18 -13.79 9.14 -9.73
N SER A 19 -12.48 9.29 -9.96
CA SER A 19 -11.53 8.22 -9.66
C SER A 19 -11.72 7.83 -8.19
N LYS A 20 -11.92 6.53 -7.94
CA LYS A 20 -11.98 6.05 -6.56
C LYS A 20 -10.58 6.11 -5.97
N VAL A 21 -10.49 6.67 -4.77
CA VAL A 21 -9.25 6.65 -3.97
C VAL A 21 -9.17 5.28 -3.30
N ILE A 22 -8.03 4.61 -3.41
CA ILE A 22 -7.76 3.35 -2.70
C ILE A 22 -6.88 3.60 -1.49
N GLY A 23 -7.09 2.82 -0.43
CA GLY A 23 -6.19 2.74 0.71
C GLY A 23 -5.21 1.59 0.51
N ILE A 24 -3.93 1.82 0.73
CA ILE A 24 -2.89 0.80 0.63
C ILE A 24 -2.11 0.74 1.93
N ASP A 25 -2.03 -0.43 2.50
CA ASP A 25 -1.01 -0.78 3.48
C ASP A 25 0.17 -1.43 2.74
N LEU A 26 1.28 -0.70 2.63
CA LEU A 26 2.51 -1.19 2.01
C LEU A 26 3.41 -1.78 3.10
N GLY A 27 3.11 -2.99 3.55
CA GLY A 27 3.84 -3.66 4.62
C GLY A 27 5.20 -4.23 4.18
N THR A 28 6.07 -4.52 5.14
CA THR A 28 7.40 -5.11 4.88
C THR A 28 7.27 -6.51 4.31
N THR A 29 6.39 -7.34 4.88
CA THR A 29 6.20 -8.75 4.52
C THR A 29 4.97 -8.94 3.64
N ASN A 30 3.85 -8.32 4.01
CA ASN A 30 2.59 -8.39 3.26
C ASN A 30 2.01 -6.99 3.08
N SER A 31 1.37 -6.78 1.95
CA SER A 31 0.64 -5.56 1.63
C SER A 31 -0.83 -5.86 1.40
N CYS A 32 -1.70 -4.88 1.60
CA CYS A 32 -3.11 -5.00 1.24
C CYS A 32 -3.65 -3.72 0.61
N VAL A 33 -4.78 -3.85 -0.08
CA VAL A 33 -5.49 -2.72 -0.70
C VAL A 33 -6.96 -2.77 -0.33
N ALA A 34 -7.53 -1.61 -0.06
CA ALA A 34 -8.93 -1.45 0.31
C ALA A 34 -9.56 -0.26 -0.43
N VAL A 35 -10.88 -0.27 -0.50
CA VAL A 35 -11.70 0.81 -1.06
C VAL A 35 -12.90 1.06 -0.16
N LEU A 36 -13.46 2.28 -0.19
CA LEU A 36 -14.74 2.57 0.45
C LEU A 36 -15.90 2.21 -0.49
N GLU A 37 -16.79 1.32 -0.02
CA GLU A 37 -18.03 0.97 -0.68
C GLU A 37 -19.22 1.21 0.25
N GLY A 38 -20.15 2.06 -0.16
CA GLY A 38 -21.29 2.41 0.69
C GLY A 38 -20.91 3.10 2.02
N GLY A 39 -19.71 3.66 2.11
CA GLY A 39 -19.18 4.26 3.35
C GLY A 39 -18.39 3.31 4.24
N GLU A 40 -18.36 2.00 3.91
CA GLU A 40 -17.62 1.00 4.67
C GLU A 40 -16.31 0.60 3.94
N PRO A 41 -15.21 0.34 4.68
CA PRO A 41 -13.97 -0.13 4.10
C PRO A 41 -14.08 -1.60 3.69
N VAL A 42 -13.72 -1.89 2.44
CA VAL A 42 -13.69 -3.25 1.87
C VAL A 42 -12.26 -3.56 1.44
N VAL A 43 -11.67 -4.61 2.03
CA VAL A 43 -10.37 -5.13 1.61
C VAL A 43 -10.56 -5.93 0.33
N ILE A 44 -9.84 -5.54 -0.72
CA ILE A 44 -9.92 -6.15 -2.05
C ILE A 44 -9.09 -7.43 -2.06
N ALA A 45 -9.70 -8.53 -2.52
CA ALA A 45 -8.95 -9.76 -2.78
C ALA A 45 -8.07 -9.60 -4.03
N ASN A 46 -6.85 -10.13 -3.97
CA ASN A 46 -5.94 -10.17 -5.12
C ASN A 46 -6.38 -11.25 -6.13
N ALA A 47 -5.72 -11.30 -7.28
CA ALA A 47 -6.03 -12.26 -8.35
C ALA A 47 -5.89 -13.73 -7.91
N GLU A 48 -5.11 -13.99 -6.86
CA GLU A 48 -4.88 -15.30 -6.26
C GLU A 48 -5.92 -15.64 -5.17
N GLY A 49 -6.88 -14.74 -4.90
CA GLY A 49 -7.95 -14.90 -3.91
C GLY A 49 -7.57 -14.52 -2.48
N GLY A 50 -6.34 -14.08 -2.24
CA GLY A 50 -5.86 -13.62 -0.93
C GLY A 50 -6.27 -12.17 -0.65
N ARG A 51 -6.52 -11.85 0.62
CA ARG A 51 -6.75 -10.45 1.06
C ARG A 51 -5.45 -9.68 1.32
N THR A 52 -4.33 -10.38 1.38
CA THR A 52 -2.99 -9.82 1.48
C THR A 52 -2.15 -10.33 0.32
N THR A 53 -1.20 -9.51 -0.12
CA THR A 53 -0.25 -9.82 -1.18
C THR A 53 1.14 -9.78 -0.59
N PRO A 54 1.94 -10.86 -0.68
CA PRO A 54 3.33 -10.83 -0.24
C PRO A 54 4.09 -9.66 -0.87
N SER A 55 4.82 -8.90 -0.07
CA SER A 55 5.65 -7.77 -0.53
C SER A 55 6.96 -8.27 -1.13
N ILE A 56 6.84 -9.17 -2.11
CA ILE A 56 7.95 -9.86 -2.76
C ILE A 56 7.87 -9.62 -4.27
N VAL A 57 9.04 -9.31 -4.86
CA VAL A 57 9.22 -9.16 -6.30
C VAL A 57 10.26 -10.16 -6.76
N GLY A 58 9.95 -10.90 -7.81
CA GLY A 58 10.86 -11.86 -8.42
C GLY A 58 11.05 -11.59 -9.92
N PHE A 59 12.20 -11.99 -10.43
CA PHE A 59 12.49 -11.95 -11.86
C PHE A 59 12.82 -13.38 -12.32
N THR A 60 12.10 -13.87 -13.32
CA THR A 60 12.40 -15.19 -13.90
C THR A 60 13.70 -15.13 -14.72
N ASN A 61 14.24 -16.29 -15.06
CA ASN A 61 15.41 -16.38 -15.95
C ASN A 61 15.14 -15.85 -17.37
N SER A 62 13.86 -15.77 -17.77
CA SER A 62 13.43 -15.14 -19.03
C SER A 62 13.23 -13.63 -18.92
N GLY A 63 13.46 -13.03 -17.73
CA GLY A 63 13.29 -11.59 -17.48
C GLY A 63 11.84 -11.18 -17.17
N GLU A 64 10.91 -12.13 -17.01
CA GLU A 64 9.56 -11.81 -16.59
C GLU A 64 9.52 -11.39 -15.11
N ARG A 65 8.74 -10.36 -14.81
CA ARG A 65 8.56 -9.86 -13.44
C ARG A 65 7.37 -10.53 -12.78
N LEU A 66 7.61 -11.10 -11.61
CA LEU A 66 6.61 -11.69 -10.73
C LEU A 66 6.44 -10.82 -9.48
N VAL A 67 5.22 -10.73 -8.96
CA VAL A 67 4.93 -9.97 -7.73
C VAL A 67 3.94 -10.76 -6.87
N GLY A 68 4.14 -10.73 -5.55
CA GLY A 68 3.26 -11.37 -4.60
C GLY A 68 3.51 -12.87 -4.48
N GLU A 69 2.45 -13.65 -4.47
CA GLU A 69 2.49 -15.09 -4.20
C GLU A 69 3.33 -15.86 -5.23
N THR A 70 3.27 -15.45 -6.50
CA THR A 70 4.07 -16.05 -7.57
C THR A 70 5.57 -15.83 -7.36
N ALA A 71 5.96 -14.61 -6.93
CA ALA A 71 7.34 -14.30 -6.57
C ALA A 71 7.79 -15.06 -5.32
N LYS A 72 6.92 -15.17 -4.31
CA LYS A 72 7.19 -15.93 -3.08
C LYS A 72 7.50 -17.39 -3.37
N ARG A 73 6.74 -18.02 -4.27
CA ARG A 73 6.96 -19.44 -4.64
C ARG A 73 8.31 -19.67 -5.30
N GLN A 74 8.81 -18.75 -6.12
CA GLN A 74 10.12 -18.92 -6.73
C GLN A 74 11.30 -18.62 -5.78
N ALA A 75 11.07 -18.00 -4.63
CA ALA A 75 12.13 -17.60 -3.70
C ALA A 75 13.04 -18.78 -3.30
N ILE A 76 12.50 -19.99 -3.19
CA ILE A 76 13.27 -21.20 -2.83
C ILE A 76 14.20 -21.64 -3.96
N THR A 77 13.74 -21.54 -5.22
CA THR A 77 14.45 -22.06 -6.39
C THR A 77 15.26 -20.97 -7.10
N ASN A 78 14.99 -19.70 -6.83
CA ASN A 78 15.61 -18.55 -7.50
C ASN A 78 15.80 -17.38 -6.51
N PRO A 79 16.52 -17.59 -5.38
CA PRO A 79 16.65 -16.59 -4.32
C PRO A 79 17.37 -15.32 -4.79
N ASP A 80 18.42 -15.45 -5.61
CA ASP A 80 19.23 -14.31 -6.08
C ASP A 80 18.45 -13.34 -6.98
N ARG A 81 17.30 -13.77 -7.50
CA ARG A 81 16.42 -12.97 -8.35
C ARG A 81 15.07 -12.69 -7.68
N THR A 82 14.99 -12.87 -6.36
CA THR A 82 13.77 -12.65 -5.58
C THR A 82 14.05 -11.68 -4.43
N ILE A 83 13.37 -10.55 -4.43
CA ILE A 83 13.57 -9.45 -3.50
C ILE A 83 12.42 -9.44 -2.50
N ALA A 84 12.73 -9.59 -1.23
CA ALA A 84 11.81 -9.46 -0.10
C ALA A 84 12.24 -8.31 0.82
N SER A 85 11.35 -7.87 1.71
CA SER A 85 11.62 -6.90 2.78
C SER A 85 12.25 -5.58 2.31
N ILE A 86 11.98 -5.16 1.07
CA ILE A 86 12.57 -3.96 0.47
C ILE A 86 12.22 -2.67 1.24
N LYS A 87 11.09 -2.65 1.97
CA LYS A 87 10.65 -1.52 2.79
C LYS A 87 11.68 -1.12 3.84
N ARG A 88 12.48 -2.07 4.34
CA ARG A 88 13.58 -1.82 5.30
C ARG A 88 14.67 -0.88 4.72
N HIS A 89 14.72 -0.73 3.39
CA HIS A 89 15.70 0.08 2.67
C HIS A 89 15.13 1.39 2.10
N MET A 90 13.86 1.69 2.36
CA MET A 90 13.24 2.92 1.86
C MET A 90 13.98 4.16 2.35
N GLY A 91 14.18 5.12 1.44
CA GLY A 91 14.86 6.38 1.73
C GLY A 91 16.38 6.28 1.85
N THR A 92 16.98 5.14 1.48
CA THR A 92 18.44 4.92 1.43
C THR A 92 18.92 4.83 -0.02
N ASP A 93 20.24 4.76 -0.21
CA ASP A 93 20.93 4.56 -1.48
C ASP A 93 21.09 3.06 -1.87
N TYR A 94 20.44 2.17 -1.12
CA TYR A 94 20.44 0.74 -1.41
C TYR A 94 19.94 0.47 -2.83
N THR A 95 20.57 -0.47 -3.52
CA THR A 95 20.14 -0.92 -4.86
C THR A 95 20.27 -2.44 -4.98
N VAL A 96 19.37 -3.02 -5.75
CA VAL A 96 19.43 -4.42 -6.19
C VAL A 96 19.77 -4.44 -7.67
N GLU A 97 20.71 -5.29 -8.07
CA GLU A 97 21.07 -5.45 -9.47
C GLU A 97 20.55 -6.78 -10.01
N ILE A 98 19.75 -6.71 -11.07
CA ILE A 98 19.21 -7.88 -11.79
C ILE A 98 19.47 -7.68 -13.28
N ASP A 99 20.15 -8.63 -13.91
CA ASP A 99 20.51 -8.60 -15.35
C ASP A 99 21.21 -7.29 -15.78
N GLY A 100 22.13 -6.78 -14.93
CA GLY A 100 22.85 -5.54 -15.18
C GLY A 100 22.02 -4.26 -15.01
N LYS A 101 20.76 -4.36 -14.58
CA LYS A 101 19.90 -3.23 -14.28
C LYS A 101 19.79 -3.03 -12.76
N LYS A 102 20.04 -1.81 -12.30
CA LYS A 102 19.88 -1.43 -10.89
C LYS A 102 18.47 -0.96 -10.62
N TYR A 103 17.93 -1.43 -9.50
CA TYR A 103 16.62 -1.08 -8.98
C TYR A 103 16.76 -0.47 -7.59
N THR A 104 16.14 0.66 -7.37
CA THR A 104 16.05 1.31 -6.06
C THR A 104 14.94 0.67 -5.22
N PRO A 105 14.90 0.90 -3.89
CA PRO A 105 13.76 0.48 -3.07
C PRO A 105 12.43 1.02 -3.57
N GLN A 106 12.42 2.24 -4.13
CA GLN A 106 11.24 2.85 -4.73
C GLN A 106 10.78 2.09 -5.96
N ASP A 107 11.70 1.65 -6.82
CA ASP A 107 11.36 0.87 -8.02
C ASP A 107 10.70 -0.48 -7.66
N ILE A 108 11.30 -1.20 -6.70
CA ILE A 108 10.76 -2.48 -6.24
C ILE A 108 9.41 -2.29 -5.54
N SER A 109 9.28 -1.29 -4.67
CA SER A 109 8.01 -0.95 -4.02
C SER A 109 6.94 -0.55 -5.03
N ALA A 110 7.31 0.18 -6.08
CA ALA A 110 6.39 0.55 -7.16
C ALA A 110 5.85 -0.67 -7.93
N MET A 111 6.62 -1.76 -8.04
CA MET A 111 6.13 -3.00 -8.64
C MET A 111 5.04 -3.64 -7.78
N ILE A 112 5.20 -3.63 -6.45
CA ILE A 112 4.19 -4.10 -5.50
C ILE A 112 2.93 -3.22 -5.61
N LEU A 113 3.09 -1.89 -5.55
CA LEU A 113 2.00 -0.94 -5.69
C LEU A 113 1.26 -1.08 -7.03
N SER A 114 1.97 -1.38 -8.12
CA SER A 114 1.38 -1.61 -9.43
C SER A 114 0.50 -2.88 -9.46
N LYS A 115 0.91 -3.94 -8.75
CA LYS A 115 0.10 -5.16 -8.57
C LYS A 115 -1.17 -4.84 -7.80
N LEU A 116 -1.07 -4.18 -6.64
CA LEU A 116 -2.21 -3.81 -5.81
C LEU A 116 -3.19 -2.88 -6.56
N LYS A 117 -2.66 -1.93 -7.34
CA LYS A 117 -3.45 -1.07 -8.22
C LYS A 117 -4.19 -1.89 -9.27
N SER A 118 -3.52 -2.84 -9.93
CA SER A 118 -4.15 -3.71 -10.93
C SER A 118 -5.25 -4.57 -10.33
N ASP A 119 -5.05 -5.12 -9.14
CA ASP A 119 -6.06 -5.90 -8.43
C ASP A 119 -7.28 -5.02 -8.08
N ALA A 120 -7.05 -3.77 -7.63
CA ALA A 120 -8.10 -2.81 -7.37
C ALA A 120 -8.87 -2.41 -8.64
N GLU A 121 -8.16 -2.17 -9.74
CA GLU A 121 -8.78 -1.85 -11.04
C GLU A 121 -9.63 -3.02 -11.56
N ASN A 122 -9.17 -4.26 -11.40
CA ASN A 122 -9.92 -5.44 -11.78
C ASN A 122 -11.20 -5.61 -10.93
N TYR A 123 -11.08 -5.41 -9.62
CA TYR A 123 -12.22 -5.47 -8.71
C TYR A 123 -13.26 -4.38 -9.00
N LEU A 124 -12.80 -3.14 -9.20
CA LEU A 124 -13.67 -1.98 -9.41
C LEU A 124 -14.22 -1.86 -10.85
N GLY A 125 -13.63 -2.58 -11.82
CA GLY A 125 -13.97 -2.45 -13.23
C GLY A 125 -13.65 -1.07 -13.83
N GLN A 126 -12.78 -0.29 -13.18
CA GLN A 126 -12.39 1.05 -13.64
C GLN A 126 -10.95 1.38 -13.27
N LYS A 127 -10.38 2.40 -13.93
CA LYS A 127 -9.04 2.90 -13.63
C LYS A 127 -8.96 3.54 -12.25
N VAL A 128 -7.85 3.29 -11.57
CA VAL A 128 -7.50 3.87 -10.26
C VAL A 128 -6.25 4.73 -10.44
N THR A 129 -6.35 5.99 -10.04
CA THR A 129 -5.26 6.97 -10.18
C THR A 129 -4.83 7.60 -8.86
N GLU A 130 -5.58 7.39 -7.79
CA GLU A 130 -5.38 8.05 -6.51
C GLU A 130 -5.29 7.04 -5.37
N ALA A 131 -4.38 7.29 -4.43
CA ALA A 131 -4.19 6.42 -3.26
C ALA A 131 -3.86 7.21 -1.99
N VAL A 132 -4.20 6.59 -0.85
CA VAL A 132 -3.64 6.89 0.47
C VAL A 132 -2.78 5.70 0.85
N ILE A 133 -1.55 5.93 1.31
CA ILE A 133 -0.60 4.85 1.65
C ILE A 133 -0.18 5.00 3.11
N THR A 134 -0.11 3.89 3.84
CA THR A 134 0.37 3.89 5.23
C THR A 134 1.88 3.71 5.31
N VAL A 135 2.47 4.26 6.38
CA VAL A 135 3.90 4.12 6.72
C VAL A 135 4.06 4.01 8.24
N PRO A 136 5.12 3.40 8.74
CA PRO A 136 5.45 3.42 10.16
C PRO A 136 5.54 4.84 10.72
N ALA A 137 5.14 5.03 11.99
CA ALA A 137 5.13 6.36 12.60
C ALA A 137 6.52 6.99 12.72
N TYR A 138 7.57 6.15 12.84
CA TYR A 138 8.96 6.61 12.95
C TYR A 138 9.63 6.91 11.59
N PHE A 139 8.95 6.67 10.46
CA PHE A 139 9.54 6.98 9.15
C PHE A 139 9.95 8.44 9.08
N SER A 140 11.20 8.67 8.68
CA SER A 140 11.73 10.00 8.39
C SER A 140 11.03 10.60 7.16
N ASP A 141 11.19 11.89 6.96
CA ASP A 141 10.64 12.58 5.80
C ASP A 141 11.21 12.02 4.48
N ALA A 142 12.48 11.60 4.46
CA ALA A 142 13.09 10.94 3.31
C ALA A 142 12.39 9.61 2.98
N GLN A 143 12.06 8.79 3.98
CA GLN A 143 11.36 7.51 3.81
C GLN A 143 9.90 7.73 3.35
N LYS A 144 9.22 8.73 3.91
CA LYS A 144 7.86 9.13 3.49
C LYS A 144 7.86 9.64 2.04
N GLN A 145 8.87 10.44 1.67
CA GLN A 145 9.01 10.93 0.29
C GLN A 145 9.29 9.77 -0.68
N ALA A 146 10.19 8.86 -0.33
CA ALA A 146 10.49 7.67 -1.11
C ALA A 146 9.23 6.80 -1.33
N THR A 147 8.35 6.70 -0.33
CA THR A 147 7.06 6.00 -0.47
C THR A 147 6.12 6.72 -1.45
N LYS A 148 6.07 8.06 -1.42
CA LYS A 148 5.32 8.84 -2.41
C LYS A 148 5.86 8.64 -3.82
N ASP A 149 7.19 8.64 -3.96
CA ASP A 149 7.86 8.45 -5.25
C ASP A 149 7.57 7.06 -5.82
N ALA A 150 7.58 6.01 -4.98
CA ALA A 150 7.16 4.68 -5.38
C ALA A 150 5.70 4.65 -5.89
N GLY A 151 4.79 5.35 -5.21
CA GLY A 151 3.41 5.52 -5.67
C GLY A 151 3.33 6.20 -7.03
N LYS A 152 4.10 7.27 -7.23
CA LYS A 152 4.16 7.99 -8.51
C LYS A 152 4.72 7.12 -9.64
N ILE A 153 5.77 6.33 -9.38
CA ILE A 153 6.33 5.37 -10.36
C ILE A 153 5.25 4.33 -10.73
N ALA A 154 4.42 3.89 -9.77
CA ALA A 154 3.28 2.99 -10.02
C ALA A 154 2.09 3.67 -10.74
N GLY A 155 2.19 4.96 -11.05
CA GLY A 155 1.12 5.74 -11.67
C GLY A 155 -0.05 6.04 -10.73
N LEU A 156 0.24 6.26 -9.45
CA LEU A 156 -0.70 6.70 -8.42
C LEU A 156 -0.37 8.13 -7.97
N ASP A 157 -1.36 8.98 -7.91
CA ASP A 157 -1.32 10.25 -7.18
C ASP A 157 -1.55 9.95 -5.69
N VAL A 158 -0.50 10.00 -4.89
CA VAL A 158 -0.55 9.71 -3.45
C VAL A 158 -1.07 10.94 -2.72
N LYS A 159 -2.36 10.93 -2.42
CA LYS A 159 -3.07 12.05 -1.76
C LYS A 159 -2.59 12.30 -0.35
N ARG A 160 -2.34 11.22 0.40
CA ARG A 160 -1.81 11.30 1.77
C ARG A 160 -0.91 10.10 2.07
N ILE A 161 0.05 10.37 2.94
CA ILE A 161 0.74 9.35 3.72
C ILE A 161 0.15 9.43 5.13
N ILE A 162 -0.24 8.29 5.69
CA ILE A 162 -0.82 8.16 7.05
C ILE A 162 0.06 7.22 7.86
N ASN A 163 0.24 7.50 9.14
CA ASN A 163 0.97 6.60 10.01
C ASN A 163 0.14 5.32 10.28
N GLU A 164 0.78 4.15 10.21
CA GLU A 164 0.16 2.84 10.43
C GLU A 164 -0.62 2.77 11.75
N PRO A 165 -0.07 3.21 12.91
CA PRO A 165 -0.82 3.19 14.16
C PRO A 165 -2.05 4.11 14.14
N THR A 166 -2.00 5.24 13.43
CA THR A 166 -3.16 6.11 13.25
C THR A 166 -4.22 5.43 12.39
N ALA A 167 -3.83 4.76 11.30
CA ALA A 167 -4.75 4.02 10.45
C ALA A 167 -5.41 2.85 11.21
N ALA A 168 -4.65 2.15 12.05
CA ALA A 168 -5.17 1.08 12.91
C ALA A 168 -6.20 1.60 13.93
N ALA A 169 -5.92 2.73 14.59
CA ALA A 169 -6.83 3.37 15.53
C ALA A 169 -8.14 3.81 14.85
N LEU A 170 -8.05 4.40 13.65
CA LEU A 170 -9.21 4.76 12.83
C LEU A 170 -10.03 3.53 12.43
N ALA A 171 -9.38 2.46 11.99
CA ALA A 171 -10.06 1.23 11.60
C ALA A 171 -10.78 0.55 12.78
N TYR A 172 -10.28 0.73 13.98
CA TYR A 172 -10.92 0.26 15.22
C TYR A 172 -12.12 1.12 15.64
N GLY A 173 -12.32 2.29 15.02
CA GLY A 173 -13.47 3.17 15.26
C GLY A 173 -13.29 4.12 16.45
N LEU A 174 -12.06 4.34 16.88
CA LEU A 174 -11.76 5.22 18.02
C LEU A 174 -11.98 6.71 17.71
N ASP A 175 -12.15 7.08 16.46
CA ASP A 175 -12.53 8.42 16.01
C ASP A 175 -13.99 8.78 16.32
N LYS A 176 -14.82 7.78 16.64
CA LYS A 176 -16.26 7.95 16.91
C LYS A 176 -16.56 8.18 18.40
N ASP A 177 -15.55 8.09 19.26
CA ASP A 177 -15.71 8.32 20.69
C ASP A 177 -15.40 9.79 21.02
N GLU A 178 -16.34 10.47 21.69
CA GLU A 178 -16.19 11.88 22.10
C GLU A 178 -15.21 12.06 23.28
N ALA A 179 -14.85 10.96 23.97
CA ALA A 179 -13.92 11.00 25.09
C ALA A 179 -12.46 11.03 24.61
N SER A 180 -11.61 11.79 25.29
CA SER A 180 -10.17 11.71 25.06
C SER A 180 -9.61 10.39 25.58
N HIS A 181 -8.89 9.66 24.72
CA HIS A 181 -8.27 8.38 25.03
C HIS A 181 -6.78 8.37 24.74
N LYS A 182 -6.03 7.69 25.61
CA LYS A 182 -4.66 7.27 25.29
C LYS A 182 -4.66 5.80 24.88
N VAL A 183 -4.15 5.55 23.69
CA VAL A 183 -4.14 4.22 23.06
C VAL A 183 -2.72 3.80 22.81
N LEU A 184 -2.37 2.58 23.20
CA LEU A 184 -1.13 1.95 22.82
C LEU A 184 -1.41 1.01 21.63
N VAL A 185 -0.75 1.25 20.51
CA VAL A 185 -0.76 0.36 19.36
C VAL A 185 0.53 -0.46 19.40
N TYR A 186 0.38 -1.77 19.44
CA TYR A 186 1.46 -2.75 19.42
C TYR A 186 1.39 -3.50 18.09
N ASP A 187 2.35 -3.25 17.20
CA ASP A 187 2.40 -3.82 15.87
C ASP A 187 3.66 -4.69 15.73
N LEU A 188 3.50 -6.00 15.79
CA LEU A 188 4.55 -6.97 15.51
C LEU A 188 4.29 -7.60 14.14
N GLY A 189 4.93 -7.05 13.12
CA GLY A 189 4.86 -7.56 11.76
C GLY A 189 5.83 -8.72 11.50
N GLY A 190 5.89 -9.16 10.24
CA GLY A 190 6.88 -10.17 9.84
C GLY A 190 8.31 -9.62 9.81
N GLY A 191 8.49 -8.35 9.47
CA GLY A 191 9.81 -7.75 9.27
C GLY A 191 10.15 -6.57 10.18
N THR A 192 9.21 -6.03 10.94
CA THR A 192 9.39 -4.90 11.85
C THR A 192 8.54 -5.06 13.09
N PHE A 193 8.99 -4.46 14.18
CA PHE A 193 8.22 -4.27 15.40
C PHE A 193 8.05 -2.78 15.68
N ASP A 194 6.82 -2.37 15.92
CA ASP A 194 6.44 -0.99 16.19
C ASP A 194 5.52 -0.90 17.40
N VAL A 195 5.80 0.05 18.30
CA VAL A 195 4.91 0.41 19.38
C VAL A 195 4.70 1.92 19.39
N SER A 196 3.47 2.36 19.43
CA SER A 196 3.12 3.78 19.42
C SER A 196 2.08 4.08 20.49
N VAL A 197 2.25 5.21 21.17
CA VAL A 197 1.25 5.77 22.08
C VAL A 197 0.60 6.95 21.37
N LEU A 198 -0.71 6.88 21.23
CA LEU A 198 -1.53 7.91 20.59
C LEU A 198 -2.43 8.55 21.64
N GLU A 199 -2.64 9.85 21.52
CA GLU A 199 -3.74 10.56 22.18
C GLU A 199 -4.80 10.89 21.12
N LEU A 200 -6.04 10.51 21.43
CA LEU A 200 -7.20 10.76 20.60
C LEU A 200 -8.14 11.69 21.35
N GLY A 201 -8.54 12.78 20.72
CA GLY A 201 -9.49 13.73 21.30
C GLY A 201 -9.92 14.73 20.24
N ASP A 202 -11.18 15.16 20.28
CA ASP A 202 -11.76 16.16 19.38
C ASP A 202 -11.54 15.89 17.86
N GLY A 203 -11.49 14.61 17.47
CA GLY A 203 -11.22 14.21 16.08
C GLY A 203 -9.75 14.35 15.64
N VAL A 204 -8.84 14.60 16.59
CA VAL A 204 -7.39 14.72 16.36
C VAL A 204 -6.69 13.46 16.88
N PHE A 205 -5.74 12.98 16.08
CA PHE A 205 -4.85 11.86 16.44
C PHE A 205 -3.43 12.41 16.59
N GLU A 206 -2.92 12.42 17.79
CA GLU A 206 -1.55 12.83 18.08
C GLU A 206 -0.71 11.63 18.48
N VAL A 207 0.45 11.46 17.83
CA VAL A 207 1.43 10.43 18.21
C VAL A 207 2.31 11.02 19.30
N LEU A 208 2.10 10.60 20.57
CA LEU A 208 2.84 11.07 21.73
C LEU A 208 4.25 10.47 21.81
N ALA A 209 4.36 9.18 21.49
CA ALA A 209 5.62 8.48 21.49
C ALA A 209 5.57 7.30 20.52
N THR A 210 6.72 6.96 19.94
CA THR A 210 6.89 5.78 19.13
C THR A 210 8.28 5.18 19.39
N ASN A 211 8.35 3.85 19.35
CA ASN A 211 9.61 3.10 19.40
C ASN A 211 9.42 1.81 18.61
N GLY A 212 10.50 1.12 18.30
CA GLY A 212 10.43 -0.13 17.55
C GLY A 212 11.78 -0.61 17.09
N ASP A 213 11.76 -1.69 16.32
CA ASP A 213 12.94 -2.26 15.69
C ASP A 213 12.62 -2.64 14.23
N THR A 214 13.39 -2.09 13.31
CA THR A 214 13.22 -2.30 11.88
C THR A 214 13.78 -3.65 11.39
N LYS A 215 14.39 -4.42 12.31
CA LYS A 215 15.00 -5.73 12.03
C LYS A 215 14.50 -6.84 12.98
N LEU A 216 13.38 -6.59 13.66
CA LEU A 216 12.73 -7.56 14.52
C LEU A 216 11.33 -7.84 13.99
N GLY A 217 11.08 -9.08 13.60
CA GLY A 217 9.76 -9.51 13.12
C GLY A 217 9.63 -11.03 13.10
N GLY A 218 8.44 -11.52 12.74
CA GLY A 218 8.16 -12.96 12.69
C GLY A 218 8.94 -13.73 11.63
N ASP A 219 9.57 -13.05 10.67
CA ASP A 219 10.35 -13.64 9.58
C ASP A 219 11.86 -13.74 9.92
N ASP A 220 12.31 -13.15 11.05
CA ASP A 220 13.73 -13.16 11.52
C ASP A 220 14.01 -14.37 12.47
#